data_0d157c2b06f084207ade34e6133de8eb
#
_entry.id   0d157c2b06f084207ade34e6133de8eb
#
_cell.length_a   1.000
_cell.length_b   1.000
_cell.length_c   1.000
_cell.angle_alpha   90.00
_cell.angle_beta   90.00
_cell.angle_gamma   90.00
#
_symmetry.space_group_name_H-M   'P 1'
#
loop_
_entity.id
_entity.type
_entity.pdbx_description
1 polymer ?
#
loop_
_entity_poly.entity_id
_entity_poly.type
_entity_poly.pdbx_seq_one_letter_code
_entity_poly.pdbx_strand_id
1 'polypeptide(L)'
;AAFSIAASTQAFADSQIIHDSTHSDALGRSIPMYVYLPDGYQTAKEPYPVIYMLHGAESKEDSWVDRGGIKVTADNLIARKQLRPSVIVMPTTGPQTWYVDGNADKAETAILKDLLPFVEKKYNTRKDRAGRSVAGLSMGGYGALNLSLSYPELFCAAGIFSPAIYVPLPPQTSAARRAAQFVDKSGAFDESAWTKALYTSRIDDYKKKGTVVPMWIQSGDHDPLGIVVSAANLYWELNKTQKNAVEYRVVDGGHDWLVFRDSSVSGLPWMNSQCEVLDKGK
;
A
#
# COMPACT_ATOMS: atom_id res chain seq x y z
N ALA A 1 48.91 -27.72 -4.38
CA ALA A 1 47.68 -27.11 -4.88
C ALA A 1 47.21 -26.06 -3.85
N ALA A 2 47.37 -24.78 -4.15
CA ALA A 2 46.87 -23.69 -3.31
C ALA A 2 45.39 -23.42 -3.68
N PHE A 3 44.49 -23.62 -2.71
CA PHE A 3 43.11 -23.22 -2.84
C PHE A 3 43.02 -21.69 -2.60
N SER A 4 42.72 -20.94 -3.67
CA SER A 4 42.38 -19.53 -3.59
C SER A 4 40.93 -19.41 -3.18
N ILE A 5 40.66 -19.03 -1.93
CA ILE A 5 39.31 -18.64 -1.48
C ILE A 5 39.07 -17.23 -2.00
N ALA A 6 38.30 -17.13 -3.08
CA ALA A 6 37.78 -15.84 -3.50
C ALA A 6 36.75 -15.38 -2.46
N ALA A 7 37.13 -14.44 -1.61
CA ALA A 7 36.20 -13.71 -0.78
C ALA A 7 35.31 -12.86 -1.71
N SER A 8 34.08 -13.30 -1.92
CA SER A 8 33.07 -12.44 -2.52
C SER A 8 32.77 -11.31 -1.53
N THR A 9 33.32 -10.13 -1.77
CA THR A 9 32.88 -8.90 -1.13
C THR A 9 31.45 -8.68 -1.59
N GLN A 10 30.50 -9.00 -0.71
CA GLN A 10 29.11 -8.62 -0.90
C GLN A 10 29.10 -7.09 -0.88
N ALA A 11 29.01 -6.46 -2.04
CA ALA A 11 28.81 -5.03 -2.13
C ALA A 11 27.51 -4.72 -1.39
N PHE A 12 27.60 -3.91 -0.34
CA PHE A 12 26.42 -3.40 0.33
C PHE A 12 25.63 -2.58 -0.70
N ALA A 13 24.35 -2.89 -0.86
CA ALA A 13 23.48 -2.14 -1.75
C ALA A 13 23.57 -0.65 -1.41
N ASP A 14 23.87 0.18 -2.42
CA ASP A 14 23.95 1.66 -2.29
C ASP A 14 22.55 2.29 -2.41
N SER A 15 21.53 1.58 -1.96
CA SER A 15 20.16 2.04 -1.89
C SER A 15 20.01 3.13 -0.83
N GLN A 16 19.11 4.07 -1.07
CA GLN A 16 18.95 5.25 -0.22
C GLN A 16 17.50 5.38 0.27
N ILE A 17 17.35 5.94 1.47
CA ILE A 17 16.09 6.49 1.95
C ILE A 17 16.24 8.01 1.99
N ILE A 18 15.38 8.72 1.30
CA ILE A 18 15.35 10.19 1.31
C ILE A 18 14.02 10.67 1.89
N HIS A 19 14.04 11.79 2.60
CA HIS A 19 12.83 12.49 3.04
C HIS A 19 12.51 13.60 2.05
N ASP A 20 11.25 13.67 1.62
CA ASP A 20 10.78 14.61 0.62
C ASP A 20 9.35 15.06 0.92
N SER A 21 8.86 16.05 0.20
CA SER A 21 7.48 16.50 0.31
C SER A 21 6.99 17.18 -0.96
N THR A 22 5.67 17.19 -1.16
CA THR A 22 5.02 18.01 -2.18
C THR A 22 3.88 18.80 -1.55
N HIS A 23 3.57 19.98 -2.09
CA HIS A 23 2.34 20.67 -1.75
C HIS A 23 1.13 19.92 -2.35
N SER A 24 0.04 19.86 -1.62
CA SER A 24 -1.24 19.36 -2.09
C SER A 24 -2.28 20.47 -2.08
N ASP A 25 -2.79 20.79 -3.25
CA ASP A 25 -3.90 21.75 -3.38
C ASP A 25 -5.18 21.16 -2.78
N ALA A 26 -5.38 19.85 -2.91
CA ALA A 26 -6.54 19.14 -2.38
C ALA A 26 -6.61 19.18 -0.85
N LEU A 27 -5.45 19.16 -0.17
CA LEU A 27 -5.35 19.20 1.30
C LEU A 27 -5.06 20.60 1.85
N GLY A 28 -4.60 21.55 1.01
CA GLY A 28 -4.12 22.86 1.46
C GLY A 28 -2.87 22.80 2.35
N ARG A 29 -2.12 21.69 2.28
CA ARG A 29 -0.89 21.46 3.08
C ARG A 29 0.07 20.51 2.34
N SER A 30 1.30 20.38 2.86
CA SER A 30 2.28 19.46 2.32
C SER A 30 1.90 17.98 2.59
N ILE A 31 2.28 17.11 1.65
CA ILE A 31 2.32 15.65 1.78
C ILE A 31 3.78 15.27 1.98
N PRO A 32 4.27 15.11 3.21
CA PRO A 32 5.59 14.56 3.46
C PRO A 32 5.63 13.07 3.10
N MET A 33 6.82 12.60 2.68
CA MET A 33 7.04 11.21 2.30
C MET A 33 8.49 10.80 2.53
N TYR A 34 8.70 9.53 2.85
CA TYR A 34 9.99 8.89 2.61
C TYR A 34 9.98 8.17 1.26
N VAL A 35 11.12 8.18 0.60
CA VAL A 35 11.30 7.51 -0.69
C VAL A 35 12.54 6.62 -0.62
N TYR A 36 12.33 5.32 -0.87
CA TYR A 36 13.41 4.38 -1.09
C TYR A 36 13.80 4.41 -2.57
N LEU A 37 15.08 4.60 -2.81
CA LEU A 37 15.71 4.53 -4.12
C LEU A 37 16.60 3.28 -4.16
N PRO A 38 16.41 2.36 -5.13
CA PRO A 38 17.22 1.15 -5.23
C PRO A 38 18.67 1.45 -5.63
N ASP A 39 19.55 0.51 -5.37
CA ASP A 39 20.93 0.56 -5.88
C ASP A 39 20.96 0.80 -7.39
N GLY A 40 21.90 1.63 -7.84
CA GLY A 40 22.03 2.03 -9.25
C GLY A 40 21.01 3.08 -9.73
N TYR A 41 20.14 3.61 -8.87
CA TYR A 41 19.10 4.57 -9.24
C TYR A 41 19.64 5.78 -10.01
N GLN A 42 20.76 6.37 -9.60
CA GLN A 42 21.34 7.58 -10.18
C GLN A 42 21.85 7.40 -11.62
N THR A 43 22.16 6.19 -12.02
CA THR A 43 22.74 5.85 -13.32
C THR A 43 21.77 5.16 -14.28
N ALA A 44 20.58 4.82 -13.80
CA ALA A 44 19.59 4.12 -14.61
C ALA A 44 18.99 5.00 -15.70
N LYS A 45 18.94 4.47 -16.91
CA LYS A 45 18.29 5.11 -18.06
C LYS A 45 16.80 4.77 -18.13
N GLU A 46 16.45 3.53 -17.78
CA GLU A 46 15.08 3.05 -17.81
C GLU A 46 14.34 3.43 -16.54
N PRO A 47 13.06 3.81 -16.64
CA PRO A 47 12.25 4.18 -15.48
C PRO A 47 11.92 2.97 -14.62
N TYR A 48 12.01 3.14 -13.31
CA TYR A 48 11.71 2.12 -12.31
C TYR A 48 10.21 1.93 -12.10
N PRO A 49 9.75 0.71 -11.80
CA PRO A 49 8.45 0.52 -11.14
C PRO A 49 8.36 1.31 -9.85
N VAL A 50 7.14 1.71 -9.47
CA VAL A 50 6.89 2.43 -8.21
C VAL A 50 5.86 1.69 -7.36
N ILE A 51 6.14 1.61 -6.06
CA ILE A 51 5.27 1.04 -5.04
C ILE A 51 4.89 2.14 -4.06
N TYR A 52 3.62 2.46 -3.92
CA TYR A 52 3.12 3.34 -2.87
C TYR A 52 2.77 2.53 -1.64
N MET A 53 3.41 2.81 -0.49
CA MET A 53 3.18 2.08 0.76
C MET A 53 2.53 2.99 1.81
N LEU A 54 1.27 2.75 2.10
CA LEU A 54 0.42 3.55 2.97
C LEU A 54 0.54 3.08 4.43
N HIS A 55 0.71 4.02 5.36
CA HIS A 55 0.83 3.74 6.79
C HIS A 55 -0.53 3.51 7.47
N GLY A 56 -0.52 3.00 8.70
CA GLY A 56 -1.70 2.81 9.54
C GLY A 56 -2.16 4.09 10.26
N ALA A 57 -3.32 4.02 10.92
CA ALA A 57 -3.83 5.12 11.74
C ALA A 57 -2.84 5.52 12.84
N GLU A 58 -2.86 6.81 13.21
CA GLU A 58 -2.01 7.38 14.26
C GLU A 58 -0.49 7.25 13.99
N SER A 59 -0.14 7.04 12.72
CA SER A 59 1.22 6.92 12.20
C SER A 59 1.49 7.99 11.15
N LYS A 60 2.68 7.97 10.57
CA LYS A 60 3.10 8.90 9.53
C LYS A 60 4.09 8.26 8.55
N GLU A 61 4.69 9.06 7.68
CA GLU A 61 5.56 8.64 6.57
C GLU A 61 6.78 7.82 6.98
N ASP A 62 7.28 7.98 8.22
CA ASP A 62 8.46 7.26 8.72
C ASP A 62 8.17 5.81 9.13
N SER A 63 6.91 5.44 9.30
CA SER A 63 6.51 4.17 9.94
C SER A 63 7.06 2.93 9.22
N TRP A 64 7.04 2.92 7.90
CA TRP A 64 7.59 1.83 7.12
C TRP A 64 9.12 1.78 7.15
N VAL A 65 9.77 2.93 7.33
CA VAL A 65 11.23 3.02 7.47
C VAL A 65 11.65 2.54 8.86
N ASP A 66 11.14 3.19 9.91
CA ASP A 66 11.64 3.00 11.29
C ASP A 66 11.14 1.71 11.92
N ARG A 67 9.88 1.39 11.71
CA ARG A 67 9.23 0.21 12.30
C ARG A 67 9.09 -0.94 11.30
N GLY A 68 8.85 -0.64 10.03
CA GLY A 68 8.69 -1.64 8.96
C GLY A 68 10.01 -2.22 8.46
N GLY A 69 11.14 -1.51 8.59
CA GLY A 69 12.44 -1.95 8.09
C GLY A 69 12.46 -2.13 6.57
N ILE A 70 11.68 -1.31 5.86
CA ILE A 70 11.42 -1.50 4.42
C ILE A 70 12.68 -1.45 3.56
N LYS A 71 13.70 -0.65 3.94
CA LYS A 71 14.97 -0.62 3.21
C LYS A 71 15.63 -2.00 3.18
N VAL A 72 15.77 -2.63 4.33
CA VAL A 72 16.40 -3.95 4.45
C VAL A 72 15.55 -5.00 3.71
N THR A 73 14.24 -4.93 3.82
CA THR A 73 13.33 -5.83 3.11
C THR A 73 13.48 -5.69 1.59
N ALA A 74 13.43 -4.46 1.06
CA ALA A 74 13.56 -4.20 -0.37
C ALA A 74 14.94 -4.64 -0.91
N ASP A 75 16.02 -4.26 -0.24
CA ASP A 75 17.39 -4.65 -0.62
C ASP A 75 17.53 -6.18 -0.71
N ASN A 76 17.04 -6.91 0.30
CA ASN A 76 17.08 -8.37 0.31
C ASN A 76 16.24 -9.01 -0.80
N LEU A 77 15.03 -8.50 -1.03
CA LEU A 77 14.15 -9.01 -2.09
C LEU A 77 14.72 -8.75 -3.48
N ILE A 78 15.33 -7.59 -3.70
CA ILE A 78 15.99 -7.24 -4.96
C ILE A 78 17.22 -8.12 -5.18
N ALA A 79 18.08 -8.28 -4.17
CA ALA A 79 19.26 -9.13 -4.24
C ALA A 79 18.92 -10.59 -4.56
N ARG A 80 17.78 -11.09 -4.04
CA ARG A 80 17.25 -12.44 -4.32
C ARG A 80 16.46 -12.53 -5.63
N LYS A 81 16.32 -11.45 -6.40
CA LYS A 81 15.51 -11.37 -7.63
C LYS A 81 14.03 -11.69 -7.41
N GLN A 82 13.52 -11.47 -6.22
CA GLN A 82 12.12 -11.62 -5.84
C GLN A 82 11.32 -10.32 -6.03
N LEU A 83 12.02 -9.20 -6.09
CA LEU A 83 11.48 -7.88 -6.41
C LEU A 83 12.36 -7.23 -7.48
N ARG A 84 11.76 -6.67 -8.52
CA ARG A 84 12.50 -5.80 -9.46
C ARG A 84 13.01 -4.57 -8.72
N PRO A 85 14.20 -4.02 -9.06
CA PRO A 85 14.57 -2.71 -8.55
C PRO A 85 13.43 -1.73 -8.73
N SER A 86 12.92 -1.16 -7.64
CA SER A 86 11.71 -0.34 -7.62
C SER A 86 11.90 0.86 -6.70
N VAL A 87 11.31 1.99 -7.04
CA VAL A 87 11.14 3.13 -6.13
C VAL A 87 9.99 2.79 -5.18
N ILE A 88 10.16 3.03 -3.87
CA ILE A 88 9.08 2.85 -2.89
C ILE A 88 8.78 4.21 -2.26
N VAL A 89 7.55 4.67 -2.39
CA VAL A 89 7.08 5.95 -1.86
C VAL A 89 6.18 5.70 -0.66
N MET A 90 6.51 6.28 0.47
CA MET A 90 5.82 6.12 1.76
C MET A 90 5.28 7.48 2.21
N PRO A 91 4.10 7.89 1.70
CA PRO A 91 3.55 9.22 1.97
C PRO A 91 2.69 9.22 3.23
N THR A 92 2.49 10.41 3.81
CA THR A 92 1.38 10.67 4.71
C THR A 92 0.49 11.79 4.19
N THR A 93 -0.80 11.55 4.08
CA THR A 93 -1.81 12.58 3.85
C THR A 93 -2.34 13.13 5.18
N GLY A 94 -1.88 12.58 6.29
CA GLY A 94 -2.24 12.85 7.66
C GLY A 94 -2.52 11.58 8.46
N PRO A 95 -2.43 11.62 9.80
CA PRO A 95 -2.42 10.43 10.65
C PRO A 95 -3.77 9.70 10.72
N GLN A 96 -4.86 10.34 10.29
CA GLN A 96 -6.24 9.82 10.42
C GLN A 96 -7.10 10.12 9.18
N THR A 97 -6.50 10.27 7.99
CA THR A 97 -7.24 10.62 6.76
C THR A 97 -7.93 9.44 6.10
N TRP A 98 -7.56 8.20 6.47
CA TRP A 98 -8.10 6.97 5.88
C TRP A 98 -7.96 6.89 4.35
N TYR A 99 -7.17 7.79 3.78
CA TYR A 99 -6.90 7.86 2.35
C TYR A 99 -8.17 7.97 1.49
N VAL A 100 -9.20 8.61 2.03
CA VAL A 100 -10.48 8.87 1.33
C VAL A 100 -10.84 10.34 1.38
N ASP A 101 -11.68 10.75 0.46
CA ASP A 101 -12.35 12.04 0.52
C ASP A 101 -13.55 11.90 1.46
N GLY A 102 -13.50 12.59 2.60
CA GLY A 102 -14.48 12.48 3.67
C GLY A 102 -14.94 13.84 4.19
N ASN A 103 -15.45 13.86 5.41
CA ASN A 103 -16.00 15.09 6.01
C ASN A 103 -14.94 16.17 6.28
N ALA A 104 -13.67 15.80 6.46
CA ALA A 104 -12.60 16.73 6.82
C ALA A 104 -11.65 17.05 5.68
N ASP A 105 -11.18 16.03 4.95
CA ASP A 105 -10.07 16.15 4.00
C ASP A 105 -10.40 15.45 2.68
N LYS A 106 -9.67 15.84 1.63
CA LYS A 106 -9.71 15.20 0.29
C LYS A 106 -8.46 14.36 0.05
N ALA A 107 -8.22 13.38 0.91
CA ALA A 107 -6.99 12.59 0.91
C ALA A 107 -6.85 11.67 -0.30
N GLU A 108 -7.94 11.08 -0.80
CA GLU A 108 -7.96 10.30 -2.04
C GLU A 108 -7.61 11.18 -3.24
N THR A 109 -8.25 12.35 -3.35
CA THR A 109 -7.95 13.35 -4.39
C THR A 109 -6.48 13.80 -4.32
N ALA A 110 -5.95 14.04 -3.13
CA ALA A 110 -4.55 14.46 -2.93
C ALA A 110 -3.55 13.41 -3.44
N ILE A 111 -3.81 12.13 -3.20
CA ILE A 111 -2.97 11.06 -3.76
C ILE A 111 -3.00 11.12 -5.29
N LEU A 112 -4.18 11.17 -5.88
CA LEU A 112 -4.35 11.04 -7.33
C LEU A 112 -3.90 12.28 -8.11
N LYS A 113 -4.16 13.48 -7.58
CA LYS A 113 -3.95 14.73 -8.31
C LYS A 113 -2.66 15.43 -7.96
N ASP A 114 -2.14 15.21 -6.75
CA ASP A 114 -0.97 15.94 -6.26
C ASP A 114 0.23 14.99 -6.09
N LEU A 115 0.08 13.87 -5.37
CA LEU A 115 1.20 12.98 -5.07
C LEU A 115 1.67 12.18 -6.30
N LEU A 116 0.78 11.47 -7.00
CA LEU A 116 1.17 10.64 -8.15
C LEU A 116 1.89 11.45 -9.23
N PRO A 117 1.33 12.61 -9.69
CA PRO A 117 2.00 13.45 -10.69
C PRO A 117 3.34 14.02 -10.22
N PHE A 118 3.45 14.37 -8.93
CA PHE A 118 4.72 14.84 -8.36
C PHE A 118 5.80 13.75 -8.43
N VAL A 119 5.47 12.54 -7.99
CA VAL A 119 6.40 11.40 -8.00
C VAL A 119 6.85 11.10 -9.44
N GLU A 120 5.91 11.05 -10.39
CA GLU A 120 6.19 10.77 -11.80
C GLU A 120 7.00 11.89 -12.50
N LYS A 121 6.96 13.10 -11.99
CA LYS A 121 7.74 14.23 -12.51
C LYS A 121 9.14 14.28 -11.89
N LYS A 122 9.26 13.99 -10.59
CA LYS A 122 10.50 14.16 -9.83
C LYS A 122 11.41 12.95 -9.88
N TYR A 123 10.83 11.76 -9.88
CA TYR A 123 11.56 10.49 -9.85
C TYR A 123 11.52 9.79 -11.21
N ASN A 124 12.57 9.05 -11.52
CA ASN A 124 12.62 8.23 -12.74
C ASN A 124 11.73 6.98 -12.58
N THR A 125 10.41 7.17 -12.57
CA THR A 125 9.43 6.12 -12.39
C THR A 125 8.55 5.91 -13.62
N ARG A 126 8.09 4.68 -13.80
CA ARG A 126 7.11 4.33 -14.83
C ARG A 126 5.76 5.00 -14.54
N LYS A 127 5.10 5.47 -15.61
CA LYS A 127 3.81 6.17 -15.53
C LYS A 127 2.63 5.29 -15.92
N ASP A 128 2.92 4.13 -16.48
CA ASP A 128 1.89 3.18 -16.90
C ASP A 128 1.44 2.25 -15.76
N ARG A 129 0.31 1.60 -15.96
CA ARG A 129 -0.30 0.68 -15.01
C ARG A 129 0.66 -0.43 -14.58
N ALA A 130 1.38 -1.07 -15.53
CA ALA A 130 2.28 -2.20 -15.24
C ALA A 130 3.49 -1.80 -14.36
N GLY A 131 3.78 -0.50 -14.30
CA GLY A 131 4.84 0.07 -13.45
C GLY A 131 4.36 0.59 -12.10
N ARG A 132 3.07 0.55 -11.76
CA ARG A 132 2.56 1.16 -10.52
C ARG A 132 1.78 0.17 -9.67
N SER A 133 2.14 0.05 -8.40
CA SER A 133 1.41 -0.76 -7.41
C SER A 133 1.19 0.02 -6.11
N VAL A 134 0.23 -0.42 -5.30
CA VAL A 134 -0.09 0.19 -4.01
C VAL A 134 -0.18 -0.89 -2.93
N ALA A 135 0.33 -0.59 -1.75
CA ALA A 135 0.19 -1.46 -0.58
C ALA A 135 -0.05 -0.61 0.67
N GLY A 136 -0.55 -1.22 1.72
CA GLY A 136 -0.70 -0.52 2.99
C GLY A 136 -1.16 -1.42 4.11
N LEU A 137 -0.94 -0.97 5.33
CA LEU A 137 -1.34 -1.67 6.55
C LEU A 137 -2.49 -0.97 7.26
N SER A 138 -3.42 -1.72 7.84
CA SER A 138 -4.51 -1.19 8.67
C SER A 138 -5.35 -0.12 7.92
N MET A 139 -5.33 1.14 8.38
CA MET A 139 -5.87 2.29 7.65
C MET A 139 -5.28 2.39 6.23
N GLY A 140 -3.98 2.13 6.06
CA GLY A 140 -3.33 2.11 4.75
C GLY A 140 -3.81 0.93 3.88
N GLY A 141 -4.11 -0.22 4.48
CA GLY A 141 -4.74 -1.35 3.80
C GLY A 141 -6.16 -1.03 3.31
N TYR A 142 -6.92 -0.30 4.13
CA TYR A 142 -8.20 0.28 3.72
C TYR A 142 -8.04 1.23 2.53
N GLY A 143 -7.05 2.14 2.57
CA GLY A 143 -6.75 3.08 1.49
C GLY A 143 -6.30 2.37 0.21
N ALA A 144 -5.37 1.41 0.32
CA ALA A 144 -4.87 0.64 -0.83
C ALA A 144 -6.00 -0.14 -1.54
N LEU A 145 -6.91 -0.75 -0.76
CA LEU A 145 -8.10 -1.41 -1.31
C LEU A 145 -8.99 -0.44 -2.07
N ASN A 146 -9.39 0.67 -1.43
CA ASN A 146 -10.30 1.64 -2.03
C ASN A 146 -9.73 2.28 -3.31
N LEU A 147 -8.44 2.64 -3.31
CA LEU A 147 -7.75 3.14 -4.50
C LEU A 147 -7.76 2.11 -5.64
N SER A 148 -7.49 0.84 -5.32
CA SER A 148 -7.47 -0.24 -6.32
C SER A 148 -8.85 -0.53 -6.91
N LEU A 149 -9.90 -0.46 -6.11
CA LEU A 149 -11.28 -0.67 -6.57
C LEU A 149 -11.80 0.52 -7.38
N SER A 150 -11.46 1.74 -6.96
CA SER A 150 -11.93 2.97 -7.61
C SER A 150 -11.20 3.25 -8.92
N TYR A 151 -9.89 2.97 -8.97
CA TYR A 151 -8.99 3.31 -10.09
C TYR A 151 -8.17 2.09 -10.54
N PRO A 152 -8.83 0.99 -10.96
CA PRO A 152 -8.14 -0.24 -11.33
C PRO A 152 -7.20 -0.09 -12.54
N GLU A 153 -7.43 0.94 -13.35
CA GLU A 153 -6.57 1.30 -14.48
C GLU A 153 -5.22 1.87 -14.06
N LEU A 154 -5.04 2.26 -12.80
CA LEU A 154 -3.80 2.86 -12.32
C LEU A 154 -2.81 1.84 -11.74
N PHE A 155 -3.26 0.69 -11.26
CA PHE A 155 -2.45 -0.23 -10.48
C PHE A 155 -2.36 -1.63 -11.09
N CYS A 156 -1.15 -2.20 -11.15
CA CYS A 156 -0.91 -3.57 -11.60
C CYS A 156 -1.18 -4.61 -10.52
N ALA A 157 -1.03 -4.26 -9.26
CA ALA A 157 -1.29 -5.13 -8.10
C ALA A 157 -1.48 -4.30 -6.83
N ALA A 158 -2.10 -4.90 -5.80
CA ALA A 158 -2.26 -4.28 -4.50
C ALA A 158 -1.92 -5.22 -3.34
N GLY A 159 -1.30 -4.67 -2.28
CA GLY A 159 -1.04 -5.32 -0.99
C GLY A 159 -1.98 -4.78 0.09
N ILE A 160 -2.84 -5.64 0.60
CA ILE A 160 -3.91 -5.28 1.53
C ILE A 160 -3.58 -5.93 2.88
N PHE A 161 -2.75 -5.25 3.69
CA PHE A 161 -2.17 -5.81 4.90
C PHE A 161 -2.99 -5.44 6.14
N SER A 162 -3.51 -6.43 6.84
CA SER A 162 -4.39 -6.27 8.01
C SER A 162 -5.38 -5.10 7.86
N PRO A 163 -6.22 -5.09 6.79
CA PRO A 163 -6.97 -3.91 6.41
C PRO A 163 -8.09 -3.60 7.39
N ALA A 164 -8.22 -2.36 7.81
CA ALA A 164 -9.26 -1.90 8.73
C ALA A 164 -10.62 -1.66 8.02
N ILE A 165 -11.16 -2.70 7.39
CA ILE A 165 -12.34 -2.65 6.49
C ILE A 165 -13.61 -3.23 7.14
N TYR A 166 -13.91 -2.81 8.34
CA TYR A 166 -15.02 -3.32 9.16
C TYR A 166 -16.39 -3.17 8.49
N VAL A 167 -17.12 -4.27 8.37
CA VAL A 167 -18.50 -4.31 7.84
C VAL A 167 -19.43 -4.89 8.91
N PRO A 168 -20.57 -4.26 9.23
CA PRO A 168 -21.03 -2.97 8.67
C PRO A 168 -20.34 -1.75 9.28
N LEU A 169 -19.86 -1.83 10.53
CA LEU A 169 -19.32 -0.69 11.28
C LEU A 169 -18.03 -1.06 12.01
N PRO A 170 -17.13 -0.09 12.24
CA PRO A 170 -15.93 -0.34 13.02
C PRO A 170 -16.24 -0.59 14.50
N PRO A 171 -15.46 -1.46 15.17
CA PRO A 171 -15.61 -1.69 16.61
C PRO A 171 -15.37 -0.38 17.38
N GLN A 172 -15.92 -0.28 18.61
CA GLN A 172 -15.83 0.94 19.42
C GLN A 172 -14.37 1.35 19.72
N THR A 173 -13.46 0.38 19.73
CA THR A 173 -12.03 0.58 19.96
C THR A 173 -11.28 1.07 18.74
N SER A 174 -11.88 1.00 17.54
CA SER A 174 -11.21 1.41 16.30
C SER A 174 -10.97 2.93 16.23
N ALA A 175 -9.79 3.30 15.74
CA ALA A 175 -9.45 4.69 15.42
C ALA A 175 -10.42 5.33 14.41
N ALA A 176 -11.07 4.54 13.55
CA ALA A 176 -12.09 5.01 12.61
C ALA A 176 -13.22 5.80 13.28
N ARG A 177 -13.60 5.38 14.50
CA ARG A 177 -14.68 6.04 15.26
C ARG A 177 -14.36 7.49 15.63
N ARG A 178 -13.09 7.88 15.63
CA ARG A 178 -12.60 9.22 16.03
C ARG A 178 -11.98 9.96 14.87
N ALA A 179 -11.91 9.35 13.68
CA ALA A 179 -11.32 9.97 12.51
C ALA A 179 -12.21 11.11 12.00
N ALA A 180 -11.61 12.29 11.77
CA ALA A 180 -12.33 13.46 11.27
C ALA A 180 -13.09 13.22 9.96
N GLN A 181 -12.66 12.25 9.18
CA GLN A 181 -13.32 11.80 7.95
C GLN A 181 -14.71 11.20 8.18
N PHE A 182 -14.93 10.63 9.37
CA PHE A 182 -16.12 9.84 9.72
C PHE A 182 -16.85 10.35 10.95
N VAL A 183 -16.63 11.60 11.33
CA VAL A 183 -17.41 12.26 12.37
C VAL A 183 -18.19 13.44 11.81
N ASP A 184 -19.35 13.69 12.35
CA ASP A 184 -20.18 14.85 12.00
C ASP A 184 -19.71 16.14 12.70
N LYS A 185 -20.40 17.25 12.49
CA LYS A 185 -20.08 18.54 13.08
C LYS A 185 -20.19 18.57 14.63
N SER A 186 -20.87 17.61 15.22
CA SER A 186 -20.96 17.45 16.69
C SER A 186 -19.80 16.63 17.26
N GLY A 187 -18.99 16.00 16.41
CA GLY A 187 -17.95 15.05 16.77
C GLY A 187 -18.46 13.62 16.98
N ALA A 188 -19.72 13.35 16.69
CA ALA A 188 -20.27 12.00 16.73
C ALA A 188 -19.89 11.20 15.47
N PHE A 189 -19.72 9.88 15.63
CA PHE A 189 -19.42 9.02 14.51
C PHE A 189 -20.59 8.98 13.50
N ASP A 190 -20.28 9.30 12.25
CA ASP A 190 -21.21 9.31 11.12
C ASP A 190 -21.18 7.97 10.40
N GLU A 191 -22.15 7.10 10.70
CA GLU A 191 -22.27 5.78 10.09
C GLU A 191 -22.50 5.86 8.57
N SER A 192 -23.17 6.93 8.08
CA SER A 192 -23.39 7.16 6.66
C SER A 192 -22.09 7.50 5.95
N ALA A 193 -21.27 8.39 6.53
CA ALA A 193 -19.95 8.72 5.97
C ALA A 193 -19.04 7.48 5.91
N TRP A 194 -19.04 6.65 6.97
CA TRP A 194 -18.29 5.39 6.97
C TRP A 194 -18.75 4.43 5.87
N THR A 195 -20.05 4.14 5.82
CA THR A 195 -20.63 3.19 4.85
C THR A 195 -20.40 3.63 3.41
N LYS A 196 -20.53 4.93 3.14
CA LYS A 196 -20.29 5.53 1.82
C LYS A 196 -18.83 5.41 1.38
N ALA A 197 -17.89 5.50 2.31
CA ALA A 197 -16.45 5.43 2.03
C ALA A 197 -15.90 3.99 2.03
N LEU A 198 -16.65 3.00 2.52
CA LEU A 198 -16.22 1.61 2.63
C LEU A 198 -16.15 0.92 1.25
N TYR A 199 -15.28 -0.07 1.13
CA TYR A 199 -15.10 -0.84 -0.11
C TYR A 199 -16.40 -1.46 -0.66
N THR A 200 -17.35 -1.78 0.20
CA THR A 200 -18.65 -2.33 -0.19
C THR A 200 -19.47 -1.40 -1.09
N SER A 201 -19.25 -0.09 -1.00
CA SER A 201 -19.88 0.90 -1.88
C SER A 201 -19.21 1.00 -3.26
N ARG A 202 -18.02 0.43 -3.43
CA ARG A 202 -17.17 0.55 -4.62
C ARG A 202 -17.06 -0.76 -5.42
N ILE A 203 -17.28 -1.90 -4.78
CA ILE A 203 -16.95 -3.22 -5.33
C ILE A 203 -17.79 -3.60 -6.55
N ASP A 204 -19.07 -3.20 -6.58
CA ASP A 204 -19.94 -3.51 -7.71
C ASP A 204 -19.54 -2.71 -8.97
N ASP A 205 -19.16 -1.46 -8.82
CA ASP A 205 -18.67 -0.65 -9.93
C ASP A 205 -17.28 -1.12 -10.39
N TYR A 206 -16.42 -1.55 -9.47
CA TYR A 206 -15.16 -2.21 -9.82
C TYR A 206 -15.39 -3.45 -10.70
N LYS A 207 -16.32 -4.32 -10.31
CA LYS A 207 -16.67 -5.52 -11.11
C LYS A 207 -17.19 -5.16 -12.50
N LYS A 208 -18.01 -4.12 -12.61
CA LYS A 208 -18.53 -3.64 -13.91
C LYS A 208 -17.43 -3.08 -14.81
N LYS A 209 -16.38 -2.47 -14.25
CA LYS A 209 -15.24 -1.97 -15.05
C LYS A 209 -14.45 -3.10 -15.74
N GLY A 210 -14.48 -4.31 -15.21
CA GLY A 210 -13.82 -5.48 -15.80
C GLY A 210 -12.28 -5.44 -15.78
N THR A 211 -11.68 -4.39 -15.23
CA THR A 211 -10.23 -4.26 -15.07
C THR A 211 -9.82 -4.83 -13.73
N VAL A 212 -9.24 -6.03 -13.72
CA VAL A 212 -8.84 -6.73 -12.49
C VAL A 212 -7.53 -6.19 -11.95
N VAL A 213 -7.50 -5.81 -10.66
CA VAL A 213 -6.26 -5.57 -9.89
C VAL A 213 -5.99 -6.80 -9.03
N PRO A 214 -4.92 -7.55 -9.27
CA PRO A 214 -4.49 -8.63 -8.39
C PRO A 214 -4.23 -8.12 -6.95
N MET A 215 -4.71 -8.86 -5.93
CA MET A 215 -4.63 -8.43 -4.53
C MET A 215 -4.05 -9.51 -3.63
N TRP A 216 -3.01 -9.16 -2.87
CA TRP A 216 -2.49 -9.93 -1.76
C TRP A 216 -3.10 -9.43 -0.47
N ILE A 217 -3.88 -10.26 0.20
CA ILE A 217 -4.52 -9.94 1.48
C ILE A 217 -3.82 -10.76 2.56
N GLN A 218 -3.43 -10.15 3.67
CA GLN A 218 -2.81 -10.86 4.80
C GLN A 218 -3.23 -10.23 6.12
N SER A 219 -3.48 -11.07 7.14
CA SER A 219 -3.80 -10.63 8.51
C SER A 219 -3.27 -11.62 9.55
N GLY A 220 -3.08 -11.15 10.79
CA GLY A 220 -2.79 -12.00 11.93
C GLY A 220 -4.05 -12.67 12.48
N ASP A 221 -3.94 -13.89 12.97
CA ASP A 221 -5.04 -14.68 13.56
C ASP A 221 -5.44 -14.20 14.96
N HIS A 222 -4.51 -13.54 15.67
CA HIS A 222 -4.72 -12.95 16.98
C HIS A 222 -4.97 -11.43 16.94
N ASP A 223 -5.37 -10.88 15.78
CA ASP A 223 -5.67 -9.46 15.64
C ASP A 223 -6.88 -9.07 16.51
N PRO A 224 -6.69 -8.22 17.56
CA PRO A 224 -7.74 -7.90 18.52
C PRO A 224 -8.86 -7.05 17.93
N LEU A 225 -8.68 -6.52 16.73
CA LEU A 225 -9.69 -5.74 16.01
C LEU A 225 -10.59 -6.60 15.13
N GLY A 226 -10.40 -7.93 15.13
CA GLY A 226 -11.17 -8.87 14.32
C GLY A 226 -10.96 -8.73 12.81
N ILE A 227 -9.86 -8.16 12.39
CA ILE A 227 -9.56 -7.87 10.97
C ILE A 227 -9.47 -9.16 10.15
N VAL A 228 -9.04 -10.26 10.75
CA VAL A 228 -8.97 -11.56 10.07
C VAL A 228 -10.32 -11.96 9.44
N VAL A 229 -11.43 -11.71 10.13
CA VAL A 229 -12.77 -12.00 9.60
C VAL A 229 -13.14 -11.07 8.46
N SER A 230 -12.87 -9.77 8.61
CA SER A 230 -13.14 -8.78 7.55
C SER A 230 -12.32 -9.06 6.29
N ALA A 231 -11.06 -9.44 6.47
CA ALA A 231 -10.16 -9.82 5.37
C ALA A 231 -10.61 -11.11 4.66
N ALA A 232 -11.07 -12.12 5.41
CA ALA A 232 -11.63 -13.34 4.84
C ALA A 232 -12.90 -13.07 4.02
N ASN A 233 -13.78 -12.20 4.50
CA ASN A 233 -14.98 -11.79 3.77
C ASN A 233 -14.64 -11.03 2.49
N LEU A 234 -13.65 -10.14 2.52
CA LEU A 234 -13.15 -9.46 1.33
C LEU A 234 -12.60 -10.46 0.32
N TYR A 235 -11.73 -11.37 0.77
CA TYR A 235 -11.19 -12.44 -0.10
C TYR A 235 -12.31 -13.24 -0.76
N TRP A 236 -13.28 -13.69 0.03
CA TRP A 236 -14.43 -14.45 -0.48
C TRP A 236 -15.20 -13.68 -1.56
N GLU A 237 -15.42 -12.39 -1.34
CA GLU A 237 -16.14 -11.54 -2.30
C GLU A 237 -15.37 -11.32 -3.60
N LEU A 238 -14.07 -11.07 -3.52
CA LEU A 238 -13.20 -10.91 -4.70
C LEU A 238 -13.01 -12.23 -5.46
N ASN A 239 -12.89 -13.35 -4.73
CA ASN A 239 -12.66 -14.66 -5.33
C ASN A 239 -13.81 -15.13 -6.25
N LYS A 240 -15.02 -14.56 -6.09
CA LYS A 240 -16.16 -14.85 -6.98
C LYS A 240 -15.91 -14.38 -8.42
N THR A 241 -15.15 -13.31 -8.61
CA THR A 241 -14.96 -12.66 -9.92
C THR A 241 -13.52 -12.60 -10.39
N GLN A 242 -12.53 -12.72 -9.50
CA GLN A 242 -11.11 -12.66 -9.83
C GLN A 242 -10.29 -13.80 -9.18
N LYS A 243 -10.81 -15.02 -9.28
CA LYS A 243 -10.34 -16.22 -8.58
C LYS A 243 -8.82 -16.45 -8.63
N ASN A 244 -8.17 -16.16 -9.75
CA ASN A 244 -6.73 -16.36 -9.94
C ASN A 244 -5.90 -15.10 -9.67
N ALA A 245 -6.53 -14.04 -9.18
CA ALA A 245 -5.92 -12.74 -8.96
C ALA A 245 -6.16 -12.21 -7.53
N VAL A 246 -6.42 -13.10 -6.59
CA VAL A 246 -6.52 -12.78 -5.17
C VAL A 246 -5.92 -13.90 -4.33
N GLU A 247 -5.05 -13.52 -3.40
CA GLU A 247 -4.45 -14.40 -2.40
C GLU A 247 -4.86 -13.92 -1.01
N TYR A 248 -5.12 -14.86 -0.10
CA TYR A 248 -5.35 -14.56 1.30
C TYR A 248 -4.47 -15.43 2.17
N ARG A 249 -3.77 -14.80 3.10
CA ARG A 249 -2.92 -15.46 4.10
C ARG A 249 -3.32 -15.04 5.50
N VAL A 250 -3.40 -16.01 6.39
CA VAL A 250 -3.52 -15.81 7.82
C VAL A 250 -2.24 -16.31 8.45
N VAL A 251 -1.61 -15.46 9.26
CA VAL A 251 -0.35 -15.78 9.93
C VAL A 251 -0.51 -15.66 11.44
N ASP A 252 0.33 -16.36 12.19
CA ASP A 252 0.39 -16.20 13.64
C ASP A 252 0.82 -14.77 14.02
N GLY A 253 0.01 -14.09 14.81
CA GLY A 253 0.31 -12.74 15.30
C GLY A 253 -0.90 -11.82 15.40
N GLY A 254 -0.64 -10.61 15.93
CA GLY A 254 -1.65 -9.60 16.23
C GLY A 254 -1.76 -8.51 15.16
N HIS A 255 -2.24 -7.33 15.60
CA HIS A 255 -2.26 -6.11 14.80
C HIS A 255 -0.97 -5.32 15.04
N ASP A 256 0.15 -5.86 14.62
CA ASP A 256 1.47 -5.37 15.00
C ASP A 256 2.51 -5.44 13.86
N TRP A 257 3.69 -4.88 14.11
CA TRP A 257 4.75 -4.79 13.13
C TRP A 257 5.41 -6.12 12.77
N LEU A 258 5.23 -7.20 13.54
CA LEU A 258 5.69 -8.52 13.12
C LEU A 258 4.87 -8.99 11.92
N VAL A 259 3.54 -8.91 12.03
CA VAL A 259 2.61 -9.25 10.95
C VAL A 259 2.77 -8.31 9.75
N PHE A 260 2.94 -7.00 9.97
CA PHE A 260 3.06 -6.03 8.87
C PHE A 260 4.37 -6.19 8.09
N ARG A 261 5.49 -6.50 8.78
CA ARG A 261 6.77 -6.83 8.12
C ARG A 261 6.65 -8.12 7.32
N ASP A 262 6.10 -9.16 7.90
CA ASP A 262 5.86 -10.44 7.22
C ASP A 262 5.00 -10.24 5.97
N SER A 263 3.96 -9.42 6.06
CA SER A 263 3.12 -9.05 4.92
C SER A 263 3.91 -8.38 3.80
N SER A 264 4.87 -7.50 4.12
CA SER A 264 5.72 -6.86 3.11
C SER A 264 6.71 -7.85 2.48
N VAL A 265 7.31 -8.74 3.27
CA VAL A 265 8.26 -9.77 2.80
C VAL A 265 7.59 -10.75 1.85
N SER A 266 6.35 -11.14 2.13
CA SER A 266 5.60 -12.12 1.36
C SER A 266 4.81 -11.48 0.21
N GLY A 267 4.17 -10.34 0.45
CA GLY A 267 3.28 -9.67 -0.48
C GLY A 267 4.00 -8.94 -1.61
N LEU A 268 5.12 -8.25 -1.34
CA LEU A 268 5.84 -7.51 -2.38
C LEU A 268 6.35 -8.41 -3.53
N PRO A 269 6.93 -9.61 -3.29
CA PRO A 269 7.29 -10.53 -4.36
C PRO A 269 6.08 -10.99 -5.19
N TRP A 270 4.99 -11.31 -4.53
CA TRP A 270 3.78 -11.71 -5.23
C TRP A 270 3.21 -10.58 -6.09
N MET A 271 3.09 -9.37 -5.55
CA MET A 271 2.68 -8.18 -6.29
C MET A 271 3.58 -7.92 -7.50
N ASN A 272 4.91 -8.03 -7.32
CA ASN A 272 5.88 -7.89 -8.39
C ASN A 272 5.62 -8.90 -9.53
N SER A 273 5.38 -10.17 -9.19
CA SER A 273 5.08 -11.21 -10.19
C SER A 273 3.83 -10.90 -11.00
N GLN A 274 2.77 -10.36 -10.36
CA GLN A 274 1.53 -9.97 -11.04
C GLN A 274 1.76 -8.80 -12.00
N CYS A 275 2.55 -7.81 -11.57
CA CYS A 275 2.89 -6.68 -12.42
C CYS A 275 3.76 -7.10 -13.62
N GLU A 276 4.66 -8.08 -13.45
CA GLU A 276 5.45 -8.63 -14.57
C GLU A 276 4.60 -9.40 -15.58
N VAL A 277 3.59 -10.13 -15.14
CA VAL A 277 2.65 -10.80 -16.04
C VAL A 277 1.91 -9.78 -16.89
N LEU A 278 1.42 -8.69 -16.28
CA LEU A 278 0.76 -7.61 -17.01
C LEU A 278 1.69 -6.92 -17.99
N ASP A 279 2.96 -6.78 -17.66
CA ASP A 279 3.97 -6.13 -18.49
C ASP A 279 4.34 -6.98 -19.73
N LYS A 280 4.42 -8.30 -19.58
CA LYS A 280 4.71 -9.25 -20.67
C LYS A 280 3.53 -9.49 -21.61
N GLY A 281 2.31 -9.18 -21.16
CA GLY A 281 1.08 -9.35 -21.95
C GLY A 281 0.77 -8.18 -22.88
N LYS A 282 1.66 -7.17 -22.94
CA LYS A 282 1.62 -6.05 -23.87
C LYS A 282 2.48 -6.34 -25.09
#